data_ac54854b57fac51272fb8c30fb8ff885
#
_entry.id   ac54854b57fac51272fb8c30fb8ff885
#
_cell.length_a   1.000
_cell.length_b   1.000
_cell.length_c   1.000
_cell.angle_alpha   90.00
_cell.angle_beta   90.00
_cell.angle_gamma   90.00
#
_symmetry.space_group_name_H-M   'P 1'
#
loop_
_entity.id
_entity.type
_entity.pdbx_description
1 polymer ?
#
loop_
_entity_poly.entity_id
_entity_poly.type
_entity_poly.pdbx_seq_one_letter_code
_entity_poly.pdbx_strand_id
1 'polypeptide(L)'
;ASFSRDYEVLATGLSLFEAVLFYTDVGELTKTQERGLLSFVDSGGGFFGLHTAAASFRECEGYHRMLNGFFNGHSPHMKFTVTVSDPGDPITEGLADFEVTDELYYLKHDPGKSHHLLQAYDETRDETHVMAFKHTCGEGRVFFFALGHDMAVLENPNFQQVVLRGALW
;
A
#
# COMPACT_ATOMS: atom_id res chain seq x y z
N ALA A 1 15.19 -3.35 11.20
CA ALA A 1 14.36 -3.98 10.16
C ALA A 1 15.01 -5.29 9.71
N SER A 2 14.20 -6.28 9.34
CA SER A 2 14.63 -7.54 8.76
C SER A 2 13.97 -7.70 7.40
N PHE A 3 14.64 -8.38 6.48
CA PHE A 3 14.10 -8.69 5.16
C PHE A 3 13.94 -10.21 5.03
N SER A 4 12.80 -10.65 4.48
CA SER A 4 12.55 -12.05 4.18
C SER A 4 11.85 -12.20 2.83
N ARG A 5 12.15 -13.30 2.13
CA ARG A 5 11.37 -13.79 0.98
C ARG A 5 10.55 -15.03 1.35
N ASP A 6 10.66 -15.47 2.59
CA ASP A 6 9.97 -16.65 3.08
C ASP A 6 8.69 -16.23 3.82
N TYR A 7 7.55 -16.63 3.28
CA TYR A 7 6.25 -16.38 3.88
C TYR A 7 5.96 -17.20 5.14
N GLU A 8 6.79 -18.18 5.51
CA GLU A 8 6.63 -18.90 6.77
C GLU A 8 6.73 -17.98 8.00
N VAL A 9 7.46 -16.86 7.88
CA VAL A 9 7.50 -15.83 8.93
C VAL A 9 6.11 -15.29 9.29
N LEU A 10 5.17 -15.30 8.33
CA LEU A 10 3.80 -14.84 8.56
C LEU A 10 3.00 -15.78 9.46
N ALA A 11 3.37 -17.06 9.49
CA ALA A 11 2.65 -18.04 10.29
C ALA A 11 2.93 -17.90 11.80
N THR A 12 4.17 -17.57 12.18
CA THR A 12 4.59 -17.63 13.60
C THR A 12 5.60 -16.57 14.02
N GLY A 13 6.20 -15.85 13.07
CA GLY A 13 7.34 -14.94 13.33
C GLY A 13 6.99 -13.47 13.54
N LEU A 14 5.74 -13.06 13.29
CA LEU A 14 5.37 -11.65 13.26
C LEU A 14 5.34 -10.99 14.66
N SER A 15 5.18 -11.75 15.73
CA SER A 15 5.16 -11.25 17.11
C SER A 15 6.46 -10.53 17.54
N LEU A 16 7.53 -10.67 16.77
CA LEU A 16 8.81 -9.98 16.99
C LEU A 16 8.88 -8.59 16.37
N PHE A 17 7.86 -8.18 15.62
CA PHE A 17 7.83 -6.95 14.85
C PHE A 17 6.64 -6.08 15.24
N GLU A 18 6.78 -4.79 15.08
CA GLU A 18 5.69 -3.81 15.26
C GLU A 18 4.89 -3.63 13.97
N ALA A 19 5.55 -3.77 12.82
CA ALA A 19 4.93 -3.64 11.51
C ALA A 19 5.60 -4.53 10.46
N VAL A 20 4.87 -4.80 9.38
CA VAL A 20 5.37 -5.48 8.18
C VAL A 20 5.14 -4.61 6.94
N LEU A 21 6.15 -4.55 6.07
CA LEU A 21 6.05 -3.92 4.76
C LEU A 21 6.05 -5.00 3.68
N PHE A 22 5.04 -4.97 2.82
CA PHE A 22 4.92 -5.85 1.68
C PHE A 22 5.22 -5.06 0.39
N TYR A 23 6.29 -5.46 -0.26
CA TYR A 23 6.63 -5.10 -1.63
C TYR A 23 6.85 -6.42 -2.37
N THR A 24 5.73 -7.07 -2.68
CA THR A 24 5.66 -8.45 -3.18
C THR A 24 4.96 -8.43 -4.52
N ASP A 25 5.31 -9.37 -5.38
CA ASP A 25 4.63 -9.59 -6.65
C ASP A 25 4.17 -11.04 -6.72
N VAL A 26 2.86 -11.23 -6.97
CA VAL A 26 2.17 -12.52 -7.00
C VAL A 26 2.32 -13.35 -5.72
N GLY A 27 2.36 -14.67 -5.82
CA GLY A 27 2.48 -15.59 -4.70
C GLY A 27 1.13 -16.06 -4.15
N GLU A 28 1.21 -17.10 -3.32
CA GLU A 28 0.06 -17.67 -2.61
C GLU A 28 0.39 -17.77 -1.13
N LEU A 29 -0.60 -17.57 -0.29
CA LEU A 29 -0.48 -17.82 1.14
C LEU A 29 -1.22 -19.12 1.49
N THR A 30 -0.59 -19.95 2.31
CA THR A 30 -1.30 -21.01 3.00
C THR A 30 -2.31 -20.42 3.98
N LYS A 31 -3.32 -21.20 4.36
CA LYS A 31 -4.32 -20.72 5.35
C LYS A 31 -3.70 -20.39 6.71
N THR A 32 -2.56 -20.97 7.04
CA THR A 32 -1.83 -20.66 8.28
C THR A 32 -1.12 -19.31 8.18
N GLN A 33 -0.46 -19.04 7.07
CA GLN A 33 0.21 -17.77 6.78
C GLN A 33 -0.80 -16.61 6.69
N GLU A 34 -1.90 -16.80 5.94
CA GLU A 34 -3.00 -15.82 5.88
C GLU A 34 -3.51 -15.50 7.29
N ARG A 35 -3.85 -16.52 8.07
CA ARG A 35 -4.35 -16.35 9.44
C ARG A 35 -3.36 -15.64 10.33
N GLY A 36 -2.06 -16.00 10.26
CA GLY A 36 -1.02 -15.38 11.05
C GLY A 36 -0.88 -13.89 10.75
N LEU A 37 -0.86 -13.50 9.46
CA LEU A 37 -0.83 -12.10 9.04
C LEU A 37 -2.08 -11.33 9.51
N LEU A 38 -3.28 -11.88 9.26
CA LEU A 38 -4.52 -11.22 9.65
C LEU A 38 -4.62 -11.06 11.17
N SER A 39 -4.25 -12.08 11.95
CA SER A 39 -4.24 -12.00 13.41
C SER A 39 -3.21 -10.99 13.93
N PHE A 40 -2.05 -10.88 13.29
CA PHE A 40 -1.04 -9.87 13.64
C PHE A 40 -1.61 -8.45 13.50
N VAL A 41 -2.23 -8.15 12.36
CA VAL A 41 -2.82 -6.81 12.13
C VAL A 41 -4.01 -6.59 13.06
N ASP A 42 -4.93 -7.54 13.18
CA ASP A 42 -6.10 -7.44 14.05
C ASP A 42 -5.74 -7.17 15.52
N SER A 43 -4.57 -7.66 15.97
CA SER A 43 -4.05 -7.48 17.33
C SER A 43 -3.17 -6.23 17.51
N GLY A 44 -3.14 -5.30 16.56
CA GLY A 44 -2.44 -4.02 16.69
C GLY A 44 -1.17 -3.86 15.85
N GLY A 45 -0.77 -4.88 15.09
CA GLY A 45 0.37 -4.79 14.17
C GLY A 45 0.13 -3.83 13.01
N GLY A 46 1.18 -3.15 12.55
CA GLY A 46 1.15 -2.31 11.36
C GLY A 46 1.32 -3.11 10.07
N PHE A 47 0.54 -2.79 9.05
CA PHE A 47 0.71 -3.32 7.70
C PHE A 47 0.94 -2.19 6.70
N PHE A 48 2.02 -2.27 5.95
CA PHE A 48 2.31 -1.36 4.85
C PHE A 48 2.36 -2.14 3.53
N GLY A 49 1.37 -1.95 2.67
CA GLY A 49 1.36 -2.47 1.29
C GLY A 49 1.96 -1.46 0.32
N LEU A 50 2.99 -1.86 -0.42
CA LEU A 50 3.62 -1.03 -1.43
C LEU A 50 3.39 -1.64 -2.81
N HIS A 51 2.91 -0.81 -3.75
CA HIS A 51 2.75 -1.12 -5.17
C HIS A 51 2.11 -2.49 -5.42
N THR A 52 2.89 -3.48 -5.85
CA THR A 52 2.45 -4.83 -6.20
C THR A 52 1.81 -5.61 -5.04
N ALA A 53 1.89 -5.13 -3.81
CA ALA A 53 1.15 -5.71 -2.70
C ALA A 53 -0.37 -5.82 -2.99
N ALA A 54 -0.97 -4.86 -3.72
CA ALA A 54 -2.38 -4.93 -4.10
C ALA A 54 -2.68 -6.01 -5.17
N ALA A 55 -1.68 -6.46 -5.92
CA ALA A 55 -1.78 -7.50 -6.95
C ALA A 55 -1.43 -8.90 -6.44
N SER A 56 -0.87 -9.00 -5.23
CA SER A 56 -0.41 -10.24 -4.62
C SER A 56 -1.56 -11.05 -4.01
N PHE A 57 -1.36 -12.34 -3.83
CA PHE A 57 -2.24 -13.26 -3.10
C PHE A 57 -3.70 -13.22 -3.58
N ARG A 58 -3.93 -13.27 -4.87
CA ARG A 58 -5.25 -13.03 -5.52
C ARG A 58 -6.40 -13.84 -4.96
N GLU A 59 -6.14 -15.07 -4.48
CA GLU A 59 -7.13 -15.97 -3.90
C GLU A 59 -7.36 -15.75 -2.39
N CYS A 60 -6.63 -14.80 -1.79
CA CYS A 60 -6.73 -14.46 -0.37
C CYS A 60 -7.72 -13.33 -0.12
N GLU A 61 -9.02 -13.63 -0.06
CA GLU A 61 -10.04 -12.61 0.22
C GLU A 61 -9.81 -11.88 1.56
N GLY A 62 -9.31 -12.59 2.58
CA GLY A 62 -8.99 -11.99 3.88
C GLY A 62 -7.93 -10.91 3.75
N TYR A 63 -6.87 -11.19 2.99
CA TYR A 63 -5.81 -10.24 2.70
C TYR A 63 -6.35 -8.96 2.02
N HIS A 64 -7.15 -9.10 0.97
CA HIS A 64 -7.70 -7.95 0.24
C HIS A 64 -8.72 -7.16 1.05
N ARG A 65 -9.49 -7.82 1.94
CA ARG A 65 -10.35 -7.11 2.90
C ARG A 65 -9.55 -6.32 3.93
N MET A 66 -8.46 -6.90 4.46
CA MET A 66 -7.54 -6.22 5.37
C MET A 66 -6.89 -5.02 4.68
N LEU A 67 -6.37 -5.21 3.46
CA LEU A 67 -5.76 -4.13 2.67
C LEU A 67 -6.77 -3.05 2.27
N ASN A 68 -8.05 -3.38 2.18
CA ASN A 68 -9.10 -2.56 1.54
C ASN A 68 -8.76 -2.21 0.08
N GLY A 69 -8.12 -3.14 -0.63
CA GLY A 69 -7.69 -2.89 -1.99
C GLY A 69 -7.41 -4.17 -2.78
N PHE A 70 -7.77 -4.12 -4.05
CA PHE A 70 -7.47 -5.17 -5.01
C PHE A 70 -7.07 -4.53 -6.33
N PHE A 71 -5.94 -4.97 -6.89
CA PHE A 71 -5.45 -4.49 -8.17
C PHE A 71 -6.41 -4.88 -9.32
N ASN A 72 -6.84 -3.88 -10.09
CA ASN A 72 -7.77 -4.04 -11.20
C ASN A 72 -7.18 -3.57 -12.55
N GLY A 73 -5.87 -3.32 -12.60
CA GLY A 73 -5.16 -2.83 -13.78
C GLY A 73 -4.36 -1.57 -13.48
N HIS A 74 -3.72 -1.05 -14.50
CA HIS A 74 -2.92 0.16 -14.45
C HIS A 74 -2.88 0.85 -15.82
N SER A 75 -2.46 2.12 -15.85
CA SER A 75 -2.10 2.82 -17.08
C SER A 75 -0.85 2.21 -17.72
N PRO A 76 -0.52 2.52 -18.97
CA PRO A 76 0.86 2.38 -19.42
C PRO A 76 1.81 3.12 -18.46
N HIS A 77 3.06 2.65 -18.38
CA HIS A 77 4.11 3.37 -17.64
C HIS A 77 4.27 4.76 -18.26
N MET A 78 3.94 5.80 -17.50
CA MET A 78 3.84 7.17 -18.02
C MET A 78 4.10 8.21 -16.93
N LYS A 79 4.32 9.45 -17.36
CA LYS A 79 4.42 10.60 -16.46
C LYS A 79 3.02 11.09 -16.08
N PHE A 80 2.81 11.31 -14.76
CA PHE A 80 1.60 11.92 -14.23
C PHE A 80 1.86 12.71 -12.93
N THR A 81 0.90 13.52 -12.55
CA THR A 81 0.96 14.29 -11.30
C THR A 81 0.25 13.54 -10.19
N VAL A 82 0.90 13.41 -9.06
CA VAL A 82 0.32 12.95 -7.80
C VAL A 82 -0.10 14.17 -6.99
N THR A 83 -1.38 14.24 -6.66
CA THR A 83 -2.00 15.36 -5.93
C THR A 83 -2.18 14.97 -4.46
N VAL A 84 -1.86 15.89 -3.57
CA VAL A 84 -2.03 15.74 -2.12
C VAL A 84 -3.50 15.97 -1.76
N SER A 85 -4.19 14.91 -1.31
CA SER A 85 -5.61 14.97 -0.94
C SER A 85 -5.83 15.50 0.49
N ASP A 86 -4.90 15.21 1.41
CA ASP A 86 -4.92 15.74 2.77
C ASP A 86 -3.53 16.26 3.16
N PRO A 87 -3.29 17.58 3.06
CA PRO A 87 -2.00 18.19 3.41
C PRO A 87 -1.78 18.32 4.93
N GLY A 88 -2.80 18.05 5.74
CA GLY A 88 -2.74 18.09 7.21
C GLY A 88 -2.36 16.77 7.86
N ASP A 89 -2.33 15.67 7.10
CA ASP A 89 -1.97 14.37 7.63
C ASP A 89 -0.45 14.25 7.85
N PRO A 90 0.03 13.65 8.96
CA PRO A 90 1.46 13.49 9.23
C PRO A 90 2.26 12.81 8.11
N ILE A 91 1.64 11.95 7.29
CA ILE A 91 2.31 11.29 6.16
C ILE A 91 2.56 12.28 5.01
N THR A 92 1.64 13.20 4.77
CA THR A 92 1.65 14.14 3.64
C THR A 92 1.98 15.58 4.03
N GLU A 93 2.11 15.88 5.32
CA GLU A 93 2.41 17.23 5.82
C GLU A 93 3.65 17.83 5.12
N GLY A 94 3.48 19.03 4.55
CA GLY A 94 4.54 19.75 3.86
C GLY A 94 4.89 19.19 2.47
N LEU A 95 4.19 18.16 1.97
CA LEU A 95 4.27 17.76 0.57
C LEU A 95 3.46 18.74 -0.27
N ALA A 96 4.00 19.11 -1.43
CA ALA A 96 3.25 19.68 -2.55
C ALA A 96 2.90 18.59 -3.55
N ASP A 97 2.01 18.85 -4.48
CA ASP A 97 1.79 18.01 -5.65
C ASP A 97 3.10 17.76 -6.38
N PHE A 98 3.32 16.55 -6.87
CA PHE A 98 4.59 16.17 -7.49
C PHE A 98 4.39 15.27 -8.70
N GLU A 99 5.35 15.33 -9.63
CA GLU A 99 5.34 14.48 -10.81
C GLU A 99 6.14 13.20 -10.58
N VAL A 100 5.65 12.10 -11.13
CA VAL A 100 6.32 10.81 -11.20
C VAL A 100 6.21 10.22 -12.60
N THR A 101 7.11 9.29 -12.92
CA THR A 101 6.95 8.36 -14.03
C THR A 101 6.76 6.98 -13.42
N ASP A 102 5.56 6.42 -13.57
CA ASP A 102 5.18 5.15 -12.95
C ASP A 102 3.94 4.56 -13.65
N GLU A 103 3.42 3.46 -13.16
CA GLU A 103 2.10 2.92 -13.48
C GLU A 103 1.04 3.53 -12.56
N LEU A 104 0.04 4.17 -13.14
CA LEU A 104 -1.11 4.66 -12.39
C LEU A 104 -2.05 3.48 -12.13
N TYR A 105 -2.11 3.02 -10.87
CA TYR A 105 -2.88 1.85 -10.47
C TYR A 105 -4.38 2.13 -10.38
N TYR A 106 -5.17 1.23 -10.94
CA TYR A 106 -6.62 1.16 -10.78
C TYR A 106 -6.94 0.14 -9.69
N LEU A 107 -7.49 0.60 -8.58
CA LEU A 107 -7.82 -0.25 -7.45
C LEU A 107 -9.32 -0.42 -7.31
N LYS A 108 -9.76 -1.66 -7.07
CA LYS A 108 -11.07 -1.88 -6.45
C LYS A 108 -10.90 -1.69 -4.94
N HIS A 109 -11.45 -0.62 -4.39
CA HIS A 109 -11.40 -0.33 -2.96
C HIS A 109 -12.72 0.29 -2.49
N ASP A 110 -12.97 0.26 -1.19
CA ASP A 110 -14.11 0.94 -0.57
C ASP A 110 -13.64 2.29 0.00
N PRO A 111 -13.96 3.41 -0.67
CA PRO A 111 -13.51 4.74 -0.24
C PRO A 111 -14.10 5.14 1.13
N GLY A 112 -15.24 4.55 1.53
CA GLY A 112 -15.85 4.82 2.83
C GLY A 112 -15.11 4.20 4.02
N LYS A 113 -14.14 3.31 3.75
CA LYS A 113 -13.35 2.61 4.78
C LYS A 113 -11.92 3.11 4.90
N SER A 114 -11.49 4.05 4.08
CA SER A 114 -10.11 4.52 4.08
C SER A 114 -10.02 6.04 4.01
N HIS A 115 -8.97 6.57 4.60
CA HIS A 115 -8.58 7.96 4.53
C HIS A 115 -7.60 8.15 3.38
N HIS A 116 -8.01 8.89 2.35
CA HIS A 116 -7.21 9.11 1.15
C HIS A 116 -6.19 10.23 1.40
N LEU A 117 -4.93 9.96 1.07
CA LEU A 117 -3.80 10.85 1.28
C LEU A 117 -3.27 11.44 -0.03
N LEU A 118 -3.17 10.60 -1.05
CA LEU A 118 -2.67 10.96 -2.38
C LEU A 118 -3.60 10.41 -3.46
N GLN A 119 -3.72 11.14 -4.56
CA GLN A 119 -4.50 10.73 -5.73
C GLN A 119 -3.82 11.15 -7.01
N ALA A 120 -4.24 10.59 -8.14
CA ALA A 120 -3.82 11.01 -9.47
C ALA A 120 -5.01 10.98 -10.44
N TYR A 121 -5.04 11.93 -11.37
CA TYR A 121 -6.06 12.00 -12.41
C TYR A 121 -5.55 11.32 -13.68
N ASP A 122 -6.32 10.39 -14.21
CA ASP A 122 -6.07 9.75 -15.51
C ASP A 122 -6.87 10.45 -16.60
N GLU A 123 -6.20 11.28 -17.40
CA GLU A 123 -6.80 12.02 -18.49
C GLU A 123 -7.41 11.09 -19.56
N THR A 124 -6.87 9.87 -19.73
CA THR A 124 -7.33 8.94 -20.77
C THR A 124 -8.66 8.29 -20.41
N ARG A 125 -8.97 8.20 -19.12
CA ARG A 125 -10.18 7.58 -18.58
C ARG A 125 -11.16 8.60 -18.00
N ASP A 126 -10.73 9.85 -17.84
CA ASP A 126 -11.48 10.91 -17.15
C ASP A 126 -11.87 10.48 -15.71
N GLU A 127 -10.91 9.85 -15.00
CA GLU A 127 -11.11 9.29 -13.68
C GLU A 127 -9.99 9.70 -12.72
N THR A 128 -10.33 9.91 -11.44
CA THR A 128 -9.35 10.08 -10.37
C THR A 128 -9.16 8.78 -9.62
N HIS A 129 -7.91 8.38 -9.43
CA HIS A 129 -7.53 7.15 -8.73
C HIS A 129 -6.77 7.47 -7.45
N VAL A 130 -7.05 6.73 -6.39
CA VAL A 130 -6.30 6.84 -5.13
C VAL A 130 -4.92 6.23 -5.29
N MET A 131 -3.88 7.00 -4.87
CA MET A 131 -2.49 6.55 -4.91
C MET A 131 -1.96 6.18 -3.53
N ALA A 132 -2.47 6.79 -2.46
CA ALA A 132 -2.16 6.38 -1.09
C ALA A 132 -3.37 6.57 -0.19
N PHE A 133 -3.57 5.61 0.69
CA PHE A 133 -4.60 5.67 1.72
C PHE A 133 -4.17 4.92 2.99
N LYS A 134 -4.84 5.23 4.09
CA LYS A 134 -4.67 4.53 5.36
C LYS A 134 -6.01 4.24 6.02
N HIS A 135 -6.06 3.23 6.86
CA HIS A 135 -7.21 2.89 7.69
C HIS A 135 -6.80 2.02 8.88
N THR A 136 -7.75 1.70 9.74
CA THR A 136 -7.59 0.72 10.82
C THR A 136 -8.23 -0.61 10.44
N CYS A 137 -7.64 -1.70 10.89
CA CYS A 137 -8.17 -3.06 10.75
C CYS A 137 -7.98 -3.78 12.10
N GLY A 138 -9.09 -4.06 12.80
CA GLY A 138 -9.03 -4.45 14.22
C GLY A 138 -8.36 -3.33 15.04
N GLU A 139 -7.37 -3.69 15.83
CA GLU A 139 -6.52 -2.77 16.60
C GLU A 139 -5.32 -2.23 15.78
N GLY A 140 -5.07 -2.81 14.60
CA GLY A 140 -3.92 -2.49 13.75
C GLY A 140 -4.16 -1.37 12.76
N ARG A 141 -3.07 -0.97 12.11
CA ARG A 141 -3.02 0.11 11.13
C ARG A 141 -2.59 -0.44 9.79
N VAL A 142 -3.27 0.01 8.73
CA VAL A 142 -2.99 -0.38 7.35
C VAL A 142 -2.73 0.86 6.53
N PHE A 143 -1.56 0.92 5.91
CA PHE A 143 -1.19 1.95 4.94
C PHE A 143 -0.90 1.30 3.60
N PHE A 144 -1.41 1.88 2.53
CA PHE A 144 -1.14 1.45 1.16
C PHE A 144 -0.63 2.62 0.32
N PHE A 145 0.39 2.33 -0.50
CA PHE A 145 0.95 3.28 -1.46
C PHE A 145 1.14 2.61 -2.83
N ALA A 146 0.45 3.12 -3.84
CA ALA A 146 0.34 2.50 -5.16
C ALA A 146 1.60 2.66 -6.03
N LEU A 147 2.43 3.66 -5.78
CA LEU A 147 3.66 3.89 -6.55
C LEU A 147 4.74 2.87 -6.20
N GLY A 148 5.68 2.61 -7.13
CA GLY A 148 6.82 1.75 -6.83
C GLY A 148 7.26 0.81 -7.97
N HIS A 149 6.90 1.08 -9.21
CA HIS A 149 7.18 0.17 -10.32
C HIS A 149 8.68 0.01 -10.62
N ASP A 150 9.44 1.10 -10.61
CA ASP A 150 10.85 1.07 -11.00
C ASP A 150 11.76 1.99 -10.17
N MET A 151 13.06 1.99 -10.50
CA MET A 151 14.06 2.79 -9.80
C MET A 151 13.80 4.29 -9.92
N ALA A 152 13.21 4.78 -11.01
CA ALA A 152 12.97 6.20 -11.22
C ALA A 152 12.02 6.76 -10.16
N VAL A 153 10.94 6.02 -9.84
CA VAL A 153 10.02 6.42 -8.78
C VAL A 153 10.61 6.18 -7.39
N LEU A 154 11.36 5.07 -7.19
CA LEU A 154 11.99 4.76 -5.89
C LEU A 154 13.02 5.82 -5.47
N GLU A 155 13.68 6.47 -6.44
CA GLU A 155 14.64 7.56 -6.21
C GLU A 155 13.97 8.94 -6.05
N ASN A 156 12.66 9.05 -6.31
CA ASN A 156 11.92 10.31 -6.12
C ASN A 156 11.87 10.69 -4.63
N PRO A 157 12.31 11.90 -4.24
CA PRO A 157 12.39 12.30 -2.83
C PRO A 157 11.00 12.36 -2.15
N ASN A 158 9.94 12.71 -2.88
CA ASN A 158 8.58 12.71 -2.32
C ASN A 158 8.09 11.28 -2.07
N PHE A 159 8.39 10.34 -2.98
CA PHE A 159 8.11 8.90 -2.77
C PHE A 159 8.81 8.41 -1.50
N GLN A 160 10.12 8.68 -1.36
CA GLN A 160 10.90 8.25 -0.19
C GLN A 160 10.36 8.83 1.11
N GLN A 161 9.92 10.08 1.09
CA GLN A 161 9.30 10.75 2.24
C GLN A 161 7.99 10.08 2.65
N VAL A 162 7.11 9.77 1.68
CA VAL A 162 5.84 9.07 1.93
C VAL A 162 6.07 7.67 2.47
N VAL A 163 7.03 6.92 1.89
CA VAL A 163 7.39 5.58 2.37
C VAL A 163 7.90 5.62 3.80
N LEU A 164 8.82 6.53 4.12
CA LEU A 164 9.36 6.67 5.48
C LEU A 164 8.27 7.01 6.49
N ARG A 165 7.43 7.99 6.18
CA ARG A 165 6.37 8.46 7.09
C ARG A 165 5.25 7.44 7.23
N GLY A 166 4.88 6.75 6.14
CA GLY A 166 3.90 5.66 6.16
C GLY A 166 4.37 4.47 6.99
N ALA A 167 5.68 4.16 6.96
CA ALA A 167 6.26 3.09 7.78
C ALA A 167 6.36 3.47 9.27
N LEU A 168 6.37 4.76 9.61
CA LEU A 168 6.43 5.25 10.99
C LEU A 168 5.04 5.54 11.59
N TRP A 169 4.02 5.63 10.75
CA TRP A 169 2.64 5.85 11.19
C TRP A 169 2.05 4.59 11.78
#